data_38a9f0aedf3a2bdfad05a6219d910610
#
_entry.id   38a9f0aedf3a2bdfad05a6219d910610
#
_cell.length_a   1.000
_cell.length_b   1.000
_cell.length_c   1.000
_cell.angle_alpha   90.00
_cell.angle_beta   90.00
_cell.angle_gamma   90.00
#
_symmetry.space_group_name_H-M   'P 1'
#
loop_
_entity.id
_entity.type
_entity.pdbx_description
1 polymer ?
#
loop_
_entity_poly.entity_id
_entity_poly.type
_entity_poly.pdbx_seq_one_letter_code
_entity_poly.pdbx_strand_id
1 'polypeptide(L)'
;MKTIVITLFILTYVIMLTLPKYRQYAAAAVAVVMVILGVVSPLEAVNAIDWNVIMMLAGTMGTVYLCIESKMPAMVRDMLVNKLKSVKLIFVALALFSGFVSAFIDNVATVLMVAPIALAIAKKFNVSPVNTVLTVAVSSNLQGAATLVGDTTSILLAGYAGMDFMDFFVIDGKPGMFWVVQAGAVATIPILFWIFRKEKNRIETTEITKVTDFMPTYALLATVISLVIASFIPNKPALTNGLICVFFFIAVLRYEVGRDEPVATGHDAVLAIDFDTLLLLSGLFVIIQAVTNVGLIDDISNAFVNMAGDNLFKIYTILVWFSVLVSAFIDNIPYVATMLPVVSGISAQLGLDPTLLYFGLLAGATLGGNITPVGASANIAAGGILKKEGYEISAGQFMRIGVPFTLVAVVAGYVLIWLIYA
;
A
#
# COMPACT_ATOMS: atom_id res chain seq x y z
N MET A 1 16.40 30.01 8.72
CA MET A 1 15.94 28.71 9.16
C MET A 1 15.10 28.03 8.05
N LYS A 2 14.04 28.65 7.50
CA LYS A 2 13.16 28.08 6.45
C LYS A 2 13.95 27.51 5.25
N THR A 3 14.91 28.26 4.70
CA THR A 3 15.73 27.80 3.55
C THR A 3 16.53 26.52 3.85
N ILE A 4 17.10 26.39 5.06
CA ILE A 4 17.86 25.22 5.48
C ILE A 4 16.93 24.00 5.55
N VAL A 5 15.75 24.15 6.16
CA VAL A 5 14.75 23.09 6.27
C VAL A 5 14.28 22.63 4.89
N ILE A 6 13.99 23.56 3.98
CA ILE A 6 13.60 23.24 2.60
C ILE A 6 14.73 22.49 1.87
N THR A 7 15.98 22.95 2.04
CA THR A 7 17.14 22.29 1.39
C THR A 7 17.30 20.85 1.90
N LEU A 8 17.20 20.63 3.22
CA LEU A 8 17.30 19.31 3.82
C LEU A 8 16.12 18.42 3.40
N PHE A 9 14.92 18.96 3.32
CA PHE A 9 13.74 18.26 2.82
C PHE A 9 13.93 17.80 1.37
N ILE A 10 14.33 18.71 0.47
CA ILE A 10 14.61 18.36 -0.93
C ILE A 10 15.73 17.34 -1.03
N LEU A 11 16.81 17.51 -0.26
CA LEU A 11 17.94 16.58 -0.22
C LEU A 11 17.48 15.17 0.20
N THR A 12 16.59 15.06 1.19
CA THR A 12 16.02 13.78 1.61
C THR A 12 15.32 13.09 0.43
N TYR A 13 14.47 13.81 -0.31
CA TYR A 13 13.79 13.25 -1.48
C TYR A 13 14.75 12.89 -2.62
N VAL A 14 15.76 13.71 -2.86
CA VAL A 14 16.79 13.39 -3.86
C VAL A 14 17.54 12.10 -3.49
N ILE A 15 17.89 11.92 -2.20
CA ILE A 15 18.53 10.68 -1.73
C ILE A 15 17.58 9.50 -1.87
N MET A 16 16.31 9.65 -1.50
CA MET A 16 15.30 8.58 -1.65
C MET A 16 15.16 8.12 -3.10
N LEU A 17 15.23 9.04 -4.04
CA LEU A 17 15.12 8.75 -5.47
C LEU A 17 16.40 8.13 -6.07
N THR A 18 17.55 8.68 -5.69
CA THR A 18 18.83 8.28 -6.31
C THR A 18 19.49 7.10 -5.62
N LEU A 19 19.24 6.94 -4.31
CA LEU A 19 19.84 5.92 -3.45
C LEU A 19 18.77 5.18 -2.62
N PRO A 20 17.82 4.46 -3.24
CA PRO A 20 16.68 3.85 -2.54
C PRO A 20 17.07 2.94 -1.37
N LYS A 21 18.25 2.30 -1.45
CA LYS A 21 18.79 1.44 -0.39
C LYS A 21 19.07 2.18 0.94
N TYR A 22 19.28 3.49 0.89
CA TYR A 22 19.64 4.32 2.05
C TYR A 22 18.52 5.25 2.49
N ARG A 23 17.32 5.13 1.91
CA ARG A 23 16.18 6.05 2.12
C ARG A 23 15.80 6.19 3.59
N GLN A 24 15.76 5.10 4.36
CA GLN A 24 15.41 5.08 5.78
C GLN A 24 16.47 5.80 6.64
N TYR A 25 17.74 5.59 6.33
CA TYR A 25 18.84 6.27 7.04
C TYR A 25 18.90 7.75 6.71
N ALA A 26 18.62 8.15 5.48
CA ALA A 26 18.55 9.56 5.08
C ALA A 26 17.43 10.28 5.82
N ALA A 27 16.23 9.70 5.89
CA ALA A 27 15.12 10.27 6.63
C ALA A 27 15.43 10.40 8.13
N ALA A 28 15.95 9.33 8.74
CA ALA A 28 16.32 9.35 10.17
C ALA A 28 17.43 10.38 10.47
N ALA A 29 18.48 10.44 9.63
CA ALA A 29 19.58 11.39 9.82
C ALA A 29 19.10 12.84 9.70
N VAL A 30 18.27 13.15 8.68
CA VAL A 30 17.72 14.50 8.51
C VAL A 30 16.77 14.84 9.66
N ALA A 31 15.94 13.92 10.12
CA ALA A 31 15.10 14.12 11.30
C ALA A 31 15.93 14.50 12.54
N VAL A 32 17.02 13.78 12.80
CA VAL A 32 17.96 14.11 13.90
C VAL A 32 18.58 15.50 13.69
N VAL A 33 19.00 15.84 12.49
CA VAL A 33 19.52 17.18 12.16
C VAL A 33 18.48 18.27 12.44
N MET A 34 17.19 18.05 12.08
CA MET A 34 16.11 19.01 12.37
C MET A 34 15.93 19.27 13.87
N VAL A 35 16.09 18.21 14.68
CA VAL A 35 16.05 18.34 16.15
C VAL A 35 17.28 19.09 16.67
N ILE A 36 18.48 18.79 16.19
CA ILE A 36 19.73 19.49 16.61
C ILE A 36 19.67 20.98 16.23
N LEU A 37 19.10 21.32 15.08
CA LEU A 37 18.92 22.72 14.65
C LEU A 37 17.83 23.45 15.44
N GLY A 38 17.09 22.78 16.34
CA GLY A 38 16.02 23.36 17.12
C GLY A 38 14.77 23.72 16.30
N VAL A 39 14.59 23.17 15.12
CA VAL A 39 13.37 23.35 14.30
C VAL A 39 12.21 22.58 14.89
N VAL A 40 12.49 21.41 15.45
CA VAL A 40 11.57 20.53 16.17
C VAL A 40 12.20 20.23 17.52
N SER A 41 11.48 20.42 18.60
CA SER A 41 11.98 20.02 19.93
C SER A 41 11.99 18.48 20.05
N PRO A 42 12.82 17.89 20.94
CA PRO A 42 12.83 16.43 21.13
C PRO A 42 11.45 15.85 21.49
N LEU A 43 10.66 16.59 22.29
CA LEU A 43 9.31 16.17 22.66
C LEU A 43 8.35 16.24 21.47
N GLU A 44 8.42 17.30 20.68
CA GLU A 44 7.64 17.39 19.43
C GLU A 44 8.01 16.29 18.43
N ALA A 45 9.30 15.94 18.31
CA ALA A 45 9.74 14.87 17.44
C ALA A 45 9.11 13.52 17.82
N VAL A 46 9.06 13.19 19.12
CA VAL A 46 8.41 11.97 19.61
C VAL A 46 6.89 12.02 19.40
N ASN A 47 6.27 13.17 19.60
CA ASN A 47 4.82 13.36 19.42
C ASN A 47 4.41 13.44 17.95
N ALA A 48 5.31 13.85 17.06
CA ALA A 48 5.06 13.85 15.61
C ALA A 48 4.97 12.45 15.02
N ILE A 49 5.63 11.47 15.64
CA ILE A 49 5.56 10.08 15.19
C ILE A 49 4.16 9.54 15.50
N ASP A 50 3.46 9.10 14.46
CA ASP A 50 2.19 8.37 14.64
C ASP A 50 2.47 6.94 15.10
N TRP A 51 2.49 6.75 16.41
CA TRP A 51 2.73 5.44 17.02
C TRP A 51 1.64 4.42 16.71
N ASN A 52 0.40 4.86 16.43
CA ASN A 52 -0.67 3.97 16.02
C ASN A 52 -0.35 3.35 14.65
N VAL A 53 0.08 4.15 13.69
CA VAL A 53 0.53 3.71 12.37
C VAL A 53 1.72 2.74 12.48
N ILE A 54 2.75 3.10 13.27
CA ILE A 54 3.93 2.23 13.46
C ILE A 54 3.55 0.87 14.04
N MET A 55 2.69 0.85 15.08
CA MET A 55 2.23 -0.39 15.70
C MET A 55 1.32 -1.21 14.76
N MET A 56 0.45 -0.55 13.98
CA MET A 56 -0.37 -1.24 13.00
C MET A 56 0.50 -1.97 11.97
N LEU A 57 1.50 -1.28 11.41
CA LEU A 57 2.41 -1.86 10.43
C LEU A 57 3.18 -3.04 11.02
N ALA A 58 3.82 -2.85 12.17
CA ALA A 58 4.60 -3.91 12.81
C ALA A 58 3.74 -5.15 13.12
N GLY A 59 2.55 -4.94 13.68
CA GLY A 59 1.64 -6.03 14.07
C GLY A 59 1.06 -6.77 12.85
N THR A 60 0.64 -6.05 11.81
CA THR A 60 0.10 -6.67 10.59
C THR A 60 1.16 -7.41 9.82
N MET A 61 2.37 -6.84 9.60
CA MET A 61 3.46 -7.49 8.88
C MET A 61 3.84 -8.83 9.53
N GLY A 62 4.01 -8.86 10.85
CA GLY A 62 4.36 -10.08 11.57
C GLY A 62 3.27 -11.15 11.51
N THR A 63 1.99 -10.77 11.70
CA THR A 63 0.85 -11.70 11.60
C THR A 63 0.70 -12.27 10.19
N VAL A 64 0.86 -11.42 9.17
CA VAL A 64 0.78 -11.79 7.76
C VAL A 64 1.91 -12.75 7.38
N TYR A 65 3.13 -12.51 7.85
CA TYR A 65 4.24 -13.43 7.62
C TYR A 65 3.94 -14.84 8.10
N LEU A 66 3.46 -14.99 9.35
CA LEU A 66 3.07 -16.30 9.90
C LEU A 66 1.92 -16.94 9.10
N CYS A 67 0.95 -16.13 8.62
CA CYS A 67 -0.11 -16.62 7.76
C CYS A 67 0.40 -17.13 6.40
N ILE A 68 1.42 -16.50 5.82
CA ILE A 68 2.06 -16.96 4.57
C ILE A 68 2.80 -18.27 4.80
N GLU A 69 3.59 -18.38 5.87
CA GLU A 69 4.35 -19.59 6.22
C GLU A 69 3.44 -20.79 6.56
N SER A 70 2.21 -20.53 7.03
CA SER A 70 1.18 -21.57 7.26
C SER A 70 0.70 -22.26 5.98
N LYS A 71 1.05 -21.73 4.80
CA LYS A 71 0.64 -22.19 3.46
C LYS A 71 -0.88 -22.07 3.18
N MET A 72 -1.64 -21.37 4.04
CA MET A 72 -3.08 -21.17 3.81
C MET A 72 -3.35 -20.44 2.47
N PRO A 73 -2.63 -19.35 2.13
CA PRO A 73 -2.85 -18.68 0.86
C PRO A 73 -2.52 -19.56 -0.35
N ALA A 74 -1.55 -20.47 -0.20
CA ALA A 74 -1.22 -21.44 -1.25
C ALA A 74 -2.36 -22.47 -1.46
N MET A 75 -3.00 -22.93 -0.39
CA MET A 75 -4.18 -23.79 -0.48
C MET A 75 -5.33 -23.09 -1.22
N VAL A 76 -5.65 -21.86 -0.85
CA VAL A 76 -6.75 -21.10 -1.49
C VAL A 76 -6.49 -20.91 -2.97
N ARG A 77 -5.25 -20.61 -3.37
CA ARG A 77 -4.82 -20.57 -4.76
C ARG A 77 -5.05 -21.89 -5.50
N ASP A 78 -4.61 -23.04 -4.93
CA ASP A 78 -4.75 -24.34 -5.59
C ASP A 78 -6.23 -24.69 -5.80
N MET A 79 -7.07 -24.36 -4.84
CA MET A 79 -8.53 -24.48 -4.99
C MET A 79 -9.06 -23.64 -6.15
N LEU A 80 -8.53 -22.39 -6.31
CA LEU A 80 -8.91 -21.50 -7.40
C LEU A 80 -8.46 -22.07 -8.76
N VAL A 81 -7.20 -22.50 -8.86
CA VAL A 81 -6.61 -23.07 -10.09
C VAL A 81 -7.36 -24.33 -10.51
N ASN A 82 -7.72 -25.21 -9.58
CA ASN A 82 -8.42 -26.47 -9.90
C ASN A 82 -9.86 -26.28 -10.39
N LYS A 83 -10.48 -25.13 -10.10
CA LYS A 83 -11.82 -24.79 -10.61
C LYS A 83 -11.80 -24.27 -12.06
N LEU A 84 -10.64 -23.83 -12.56
CA LEU A 84 -10.50 -23.18 -13.86
C LEU A 84 -9.80 -24.09 -14.85
N LYS A 85 -10.34 -24.19 -16.07
CA LYS A 85 -9.85 -25.10 -17.13
C LYS A 85 -8.98 -24.41 -18.19
N SER A 86 -8.71 -23.12 -18.08
CA SER A 86 -7.98 -22.33 -19.08
C SER A 86 -6.86 -21.55 -18.42
N VAL A 87 -5.65 -21.61 -18.98
CA VAL A 87 -4.47 -20.83 -18.53
C VAL A 87 -4.79 -19.34 -18.47
N LYS A 88 -5.46 -18.82 -19.48
CA LYS A 88 -5.92 -17.43 -19.52
C LYS A 88 -6.78 -17.07 -18.30
N LEU A 89 -7.79 -17.90 -18.00
CA LEU A 89 -8.67 -17.65 -16.85
C LEU A 89 -7.92 -17.74 -15.53
N ILE A 90 -6.95 -18.65 -15.41
CA ILE A 90 -6.14 -18.76 -14.20
C ILE A 90 -5.27 -17.52 -13.98
N PHE A 91 -4.61 -17.00 -15.02
CA PHE A 91 -3.80 -15.82 -14.87
C PHE A 91 -4.63 -14.58 -14.51
N VAL A 92 -5.80 -14.42 -15.13
CA VAL A 92 -6.76 -13.37 -14.73
C VAL A 92 -7.22 -13.58 -13.29
N ALA A 93 -7.58 -14.81 -12.92
CA ALA A 93 -8.02 -15.10 -11.55
C ALA A 93 -6.91 -14.93 -10.51
N LEU A 94 -5.65 -15.26 -10.83
CA LEU A 94 -4.50 -15.01 -9.94
C LEU A 94 -4.25 -13.52 -9.74
N ALA A 95 -4.37 -12.71 -10.79
CA ALA A 95 -4.26 -11.27 -10.67
C ALA A 95 -5.38 -10.70 -9.78
N LEU A 96 -6.63 -11.11 -9.99
CA LEU A 96 -7.77 -10.68 -9.16
C LEU A 96 -7.67 -11.22 -7.73
N PHE A 97 -7.22 -12.45 -7.55
CA PHE A 97 -6.97 -13.05 -6.24
C PHE A 97 -5.87 -12.30 -5.49
N SER A 98 -4.76 -11.99 -6.16
CA SER A 98 -3.70 -11.17 -5.60
C SER A 98 -4.24 -9.82 -5.12
N GLY A 99 -5.06 -9.15 -5.94
CA GLY A 99 -5.71 -7.91 -5.54
C GLY A 99 -6.60 -8.11 -4.31
N PHE A 100 -7.51 -9.10 -4.35
CA PHE A 100 -8.41 -9.35 -3.21
C PHE A 100 -7.66 -9.63 -1.91
N VAL A 101 -6.60 -10.42 -1.95
CA VAL A 101 -5.74 -10.69 -0.79
C VAL A 101 -5.07 -9.41 -0.32
N SER A 102 -4.57 -8.59 -1.26
CA SER A 102 -3.89 -7.33 -0.94
C SER A 102 -4.80 -6.27 -0.32
N ALA A 103 -6.11 -6.41 -0.45
CA ALA A 103 -7.03 -5.55 0.30
C ALA A 103 -6.92 -5.73 1.82
N PHE A 104 -6.40 -6.87 2.30
CA PHE A 104 -6.30 -7.21 3.73
C PHE A 104 -4.87 -7.56 4.18
N ILE A 105 -3.95 -7.67 3.24
CA ILE A 105 -2.55 -8.04 3.43
C ILE A 105 -1.70 -7.07 2.62
N ASP A 106 -0.60 -6.60 3.19
CA ASP A 106 0.35 -5.72 2.51
C ASP A 106 0.67 -6.17 1.07
N ASN A 107 0.76 -5.21 0.16
CA ASN A 107 0.94 -5.45 -1.26
C ASN A 107 2.25 -6.17 -1.60
N VAL A 108 3.36 -5.88 -0.90
CA VAL A 108 4.66 -6.53 -1.11
C VAL A 108 4.58 -7.99 -0.66
N ALA A 109 4.03 -8.24 0.53
CA ALA A 109 3.83 -9.58 1.07
C ALA A 109 2.94 -10.41 0.14
N THR A 110 1.87 -9.83 -0.38
CA THR A 110 0.98 -10.47 -1.36
C THR A 110 1.72 -10.86 -2.64
N VAL A 111 2.57 -9.97 -3.17
CA VAL A 111 3.38 -10.28 -4.37
C VAL A 111 4.38 -11.39 -4.09
N LEU A 112 5.10 -11.33 -2.97
CA LEU A 112 6.06 -12.36 -2.58
C LEU A 112 5.39 -13.74 -2.44
N MET A 113 4.13 -13.77 -2.05
CA MET A 113 3.33 -14.99 -1.91
C MET A 113 2.78 -15.51 -3.24
N VAL A 114 2.19 -14.64 -4.07
CA VAL A 114 1.45 -15.05 -5.28
C VAL A 114 2.34 -15.14 -6.51
N ALA A 115 3.35 -14.29 -6.64
CA ALA A 115 4.19 -14.26 -7.84
C ALA A 115 5.04 -15.53 -8.08
N PRO A 116 5.65 -16.18 -7.07
CA PRO A 116 6.35 -17.46 -7.27
C PRO A 116 5.44 -18.54 -7.85
N ILE A 117 4.18 -18.48 -7.50
CA ILE A 117 3.14 -19.40 -7.92
C ILE A 117 2.75 -19.15 -9.37
N ALA A 118 2.47 -17.88 -9.67
CA ALA A 118 2.19 -17.42 -11.03
C ALA A 118 3.33 -17.82 -11.98
N LEU A 119 4.56 -17.69 -11.52
CA LEU A 119 5.78 -18.12 -12.19
C LEU A 119 5.83 -19.64 -12.41
N ALA A 120 5.57 -20.44 -11.37
CA ALA A 120 5.57 -21.90 -11.47
C ALA A 120 4.51 -22.40 -12.47
N ILE A 121 3.31 -21.83 -12.46
CA ILE A 121 2.24 -22.14 -13.41
C ILE A 121 2.67 -21.74 -14.83
N ALA A 122 3.20 -20.54 -15.03
CA ALA A 122 3.66 -20.09 -16.34
C ALA A 122 4.74 -21.03 -16.91
N LYS A 123 5.73 -21.44 -16.10
CA LYS A 123 6.75 -22.41 -16.49
C LYS A 123 6.16 -23.77 -16.86
N LYS A 124 5.20 -24.30 -16.08
CA LYS A 124 4.53 -25.59 -16.34
C LYS A 124 3.85 -25.61 -17.70
N PHE A 125 3.33 -24.48 -18.17
CA PHE A 125 2.64 -24.36 -19.45
C PHE A 125 3.49 -23.77 -20.58
N ASN A 126 4.80 -23.62 -20.37
CA ASN A 126 5.73 -22.99 -21.33
C ASN A 126 5.27 -21.60 -21.79
N VAL A 127 4.71 -20.83 -20.87
CA VAL A 127 4.31 -19.42 -21.08
C VAL A 127 5.31 -18.52 -20.38
N SER A 128 5.57 -17.33 -20.94
CA SER A 128 6.42 -16.35 -20.27
C SER A 128 5.79 -15.90 -18.94
N PRO A 129 6.49 -16.03 -17.80
CA PRO A 129 5.95 -15.63 -16.50
C PRO A 129 5.87 -14.10 -16.31
N VAL A 130 6.52 -13.33 -17.19
CA VAL A 130 6.65 -11.88 -17.04
C VAL A 130 5.28 -11.21 -16.89
N ASN A 131 4.39 -11.43 -17.86
CA ASN A 131 3.06 -10.79 -17.82
C ASN A 131 2.26 -11.20 -16.57
N THR A 132 2.36 -12.47 -16.17
CA THR A 132 1.60 -13.01 -15.03
C THR A 132 2.09 -12.42 -13.71
N VAL A 133 3.40 -12.39 -13.50
CA VAL A 133 3.99 -11.82 -12.29
C VAL A 133 3.74 -10.30 -12.20
N LEU A 134 3.86 -9.59 -13.33
CA LEU A 134 3.59 -8.14 -13.36
C LEU A 134 2.11 -7.83 -13.12
N THR A 135 1.17 -8.62 -13.66
CA THR A 135 -0.26 -8.40 -13.39
C THR A 135 -0.64 -8.71 -11.94
N VAL A 136 0.03 -9.67 -11.29
CA VAL A 136 -0.09 -9.90 -9.85
C VAL A 136 0.33 -8.65 -9.07
N ALA A 137 1.47 -8.04 -9.42
CA ALA A 137 1.96 -6.84 -8.73
C ALA A 137 1.03 -5.63 -8.90
N VAL A 138 0.62 -5.30 -10.14
CA VAL A 138 -0.24 -4.12 -10.36
C VAL A 138 -1.65 -4.31 -9.78
N SER A 139 -2.17 -5.55 -9.74
CA SER A 139 -3.45 -5.85 -9.10
C SER A 139 -3.36 -5.78 -7.58
N SER A 140 -2.25 -6.22 -6.99
CA SER A 140 -1.96 -6.11 -5.57
C SER A 140 -1.91 -4.63 -5.14
N ASN A 141 -1.13 -3.80 -5.82
CA ASN A 141 -1.05 -2.38 -5.53
C ASN A 141 -2.42 -1.67 -5.66
N LEU A 142 -3.23 -1.99 -6.70
CA LEU A 142 -4.55 -1.40 -6.85
C LEU A 142 -5.42 -1.63 -5.62
N GLN A 143 -5.49 -2.87 -5.16
CA GLN A 143 -6.39 -3.25 -4.07
C GLN A 143 -5.85 -2.93 -2.68
N GLY A 144 -4.55 -2.63 -2.55
CA GLY A 144 -3.97 -2.16 -1.30
C GLY A 144 -4.67 -0.92 -0.74
N ALA A 145 -5.16 -0.02 -1.60
CA ALA A 145 -5.93 1.16 -1.20
C ALA A 145 -7.37 0.86 -0.74
N ALA A 146 -7.85 -0.40 -0.82
CA ALA A 146 -9.25 -0.73 -0.57
C ALA A 146 -9.63 -0.69 0.91
N THR A 147 -8.74 -1.06 1.80
CA THR A 147 -9.01 -1.10 3.26
C THR A 147 -7.89 -0.45 4.05
N LEU A 148 -8.16 -0.20 5.31
CA LEU A 148 -7.19 0.39 6.25
C LEU A 148 -5.87 -0.39 6.33
N VAL A 149 -5.89 -1.71 6.20
CA VAL A 149 -4.72 -2.59 6.42
C VAL A 149 -4.09 -3.12 5.12
N GLY A 150 -4.64 -2.76 3.97
CA GLY A 150 -4.18 -3.31 2.67
C GLY A 150 -2.87 -2.71 2.16
N ASP A 151 -2.57 -1.46 2.49
CA ASP A 151 -1.32 -0.78 2.11
C ASP A 151 -0.91 0.25 3.17
N THR A 152 0.37 0.47 3.30
CA THR A 152 0.94 1.51 4.18
C THR A 152 0.35 2.89 3.91
N THR A 153 0.04 3.23 2.67
CA THR A 153 -0.59 4.51 2.30
C THR A 153 -1.99 4.68 2.89
N SER A 154 -2.77 3.60 2.96
CA SER A 154 -4.09 3.59 3.60
C SER A 154 -3.98 3.76 5.12
N ILE A 155 -3.00 3.09 5.74
CA ILE A 155 -2.73 3.22 7.18
C ILE A 155 -2.30 4.66 7.51
N LEU A 156 -1.46 5.28 6.68
CA LEU A 156 -1.04 6.69 6.83
C LEU A 156 -2.23 7.64 6.72
N LEU A 157 -3.08 7.47 5.69
CA LEU A 157 -4.29 8.28 5.55
C LEU A 157 -5.18 8.13 6.78
N ALA A 158 -5.43 6.91 7.21
CA ALA A 158 -6.31 6.64 8.35
C ALA A 158 -5.78 7.24 9.65
N GLY A 159 -4.48 7.11 9.92
CA GLY A 159 -3.84 7.74 11.08
C GLY A 159 -3.94 9.25 11.04
N TYR A 160 -3.61 9.87 9.91
CA TYR A 160 -3.63 11.32 9.75
C TYR A 160 -5.05 11.93 9.81
N ALA A 161 -6.01 11.30 9.13
CA ALA A 161 -7.39 11.78 9.04
C ALA A 161 -8.29 11.30 10.19
N GLY A 162 -7.77 10.47 11.10
CA GLY A 162 -8.55 9.87 12.19
C GLY A 162 -9.61 8.87 11.71
N MET A 163 -9.39 8.23 10.55
CA MET A 163 -10.30 7.26 9.97
C MET A 163 -10.14 5.88 10.61
N ASP A 164 -11.25 5.15 10.70
CA ASP A 164 -11.31 3.79 11.18
C ASP A 164 -11.44 2.78 10.04
N PHE A 165 -11.39 1.49 10.36
CA PHE A 165 -11.51 0.41 9.37
C PHE A 165 -12.82 0.50 8.58
N MET A 166 -13.93 0.82 9.24
CA MET A 166 -15.24 0.92 8.59
C MET A 166 -15.40 2.15 7.71
N ASP A 167 -14.62 3.22 7.93
CA ASP A 167 -14.66 4.42 7.09
C ASP A 167 -14.19 4.14 5.66
N PHE A 168 -13.36 3.10 5.47
CA PHE A 168 -13.01 2.62 4.14
C PHE A 168 -14.19 1.96 3.41
N PHE A 169 -15.23 1.50 4.13
CA PHE A 169 -16.46 0.93 3.55
C PHE A 169 -17.58 1.95 3.47
N VAL A 170 -17.81 2.68 4.55
CA VAL A 170 -18.85 3.72 4.63
C VAL A 170 -18.34 4.85 5.52
N ILE A 171 -18.27 6.06 4.97
CA ILE A 171 -17.92 7.29 5.67
C ILE A 171 -19.02 8.32 5.46
N ASP A 172 -19.56 8.90 6.53
CA ASP A 172 -20.65 9.87 6.53
C ASP A 172 -21.87 9.44 5.70
N GLY A 173 -22.18 8.14 5.72
CA GLY A 173 -23.29 7.54 4.97
C GLY A 173 -23.04 7.38 3.46
N LYS A 174 -21.83 7.70 2.98
CA LYS A 174 -21.41 7.55 1.58
C LYS A 174 -20.52 6.31 1.41
N PRO A 175 -20.49 5.68 0.21
CA PRO A 175 -19.56 4.58 -0.09
C PRO A 175 -18.12 5.02 0.06
N GLY A 176 -17.33 4.31 0.90
CA GLY A 176 -15.92 4.59 1.14
C GLY A 176 -14.99 4.09 0.03
N MET A 177 -13.68 4.19 0.28
CA MET A 177 -12.62 3.88 -0.69
C MET A 177 -12.67 2.42 -1.17
N PHE A 178 -13.13 1.47 -0.34
CA PHE A 178 -13.31 0.08 -0.73
C PHE A 178 -14.11 -0.06 -2.04
N TRP A 179 -15.26 0.57 -2.13
CA TRP A 179 -16.13 0.47 -3.30
C TRP A 179 -15.54 1.13 -4.54
N VAL A 180 -14.83 2.23 -4.37
CA VAL A 180 -14.12 2.92 -5.44
C VAL A 180 -13.03 2.03 -6.03
N VAL A 181 -12.24 1.39 -5.16
CA VAL A 181 -11.17 0.48 -5.57
C VAL A 181 -11.74 -0.79 -6.23
N GLN A 182 -12.84 -1.36 -5.70
CA GLN A 182 -13.51 -2.51 -6.34
C GLN A 182 -14.00 -2.15 -7.74
N ALA A 183 -14.57 -0.97 -7.93
CA ALA A 183 -14.98 -0.52 -9.27
C ALA A 183 -13.78 -0.38 -10.22
N GLY A 184 -12.65 0.16 -9.73
CA GLY A 184 -11.39 0.20 -10.46
C GLY A 184 -10.90 -1.20 -10.83
N ALA A 185 -10.93 -2.16 -9.90
CA ALA A 185 -10.56 -3.55 -10.16
C ALA A 185 -11.44 -4.20 -11.22
N VAL A 186 -12.76 -4.00 -11.16
CA VAL A 186 -13.68 -4.50 -12.19
C VAL A 186 -13.39 -3.86 -13.54
N ALA A 187 -13.13 -2.56 -13.58
CA ALA A 187 -12.79 -1.84 -14.81
C ALA A 187 -11.49 -2.36 -15.46
N THR A 188 -10.54 -2.89 -14.69
CA THR A 188 -9.29 -3.46 -15.23
C THR A 188 -9.43 -4.87 -15.78
N ILE A 189 -10.53 -5.60 -15.52
CA ILE A 189 -10.74 -6.97 -16.01
C ILE A 189 -10.58 -7.08 -17.53
N PRO A 190 -11.15 -6.21 -18.38
CA PRO A 190 -10.92 -6.26 -19.83
C PRO A 190 -9.44 -6.14 -20.22
N ILE A 191 -8.66 -5.33 -19.48
CA ILE A 191 -7.21 -5.19 -19.71
C ILE A 191 -6.49 -6.50 -19.40
N LEU A 192 -6.82 -7.17 -18.28
CA LEU A 192 -6.28 -8.48 -17.95
C LEU A 192 -6.60 -9.50 -19.02
N PHE A 193 -7.83 -9.54 -19.51
CA PHE A 193 -8.23 -10.42 -20.62
C PHE A 193 -7.51 -10.09 -21.92
N TRP A 194 -7.18 -8.83 -22.18
CA TRP A 194 -6.41 -8.41 -23.34
C TRP A 194 -4.94 -8.82 -23.23
N ILE A 195 -4.32 -8.71 -22.05
CA ILE A 195 -2.94 -9.12 -21.79
C ILE A 195 -2.79 -10.63 -22.07
N PHE A 196 -3.71 -11.44 -21.54
CA PHE A 196 -3.66 -12.92 -21.67
C PHE A 196 -4.41 -13.48 -22.87
N ARG A 197 -4.76 -12.67 -23.88
CA ARG A 197 -5.58 -13.12 -25.04
C ARG A 197 -4.95 -14.23 -25.86
N LYS A 198 -3.63 -14.37 -25.81
CA LYS A 198 -2.88 -15.39 -26.58
C LYS A 198 -2.80 -16.75 -25.86
N GLU A 199 -3.11 -16.80 -24.57
CA GLU A 199 -2.97 -17.99 -23.74
C GLU A 199 -4.21 -18.89 -23.90
N LYS A 200 -4.10 -19.95 -24.71
CA LYS A 200 -5.23 -20.84 -25.07
C LYS A 200 -5.12 -22.24 -24.46
N ASN A 201 -4.05 -22.57 -23.73
CA ASN A 201 -3.79 -23.89 -23.20
C ASN A 201 -4.86 -24.30 -22.17
N ARG A 202 -5.21 -25.58 -22.15
CA ARG A 202 -6.08 -26.20 -21.13
C ARG A 202 -5.22 -26.82 -20.03
N ILE A 203 -5.76 -26.93 -18.85
CA ILE A 203 -5.05 -27.37 -17.65
C ILE A 203 -5.59 -28.72 -17.17
N GLU A 204 -4.67 -29.56 -16.70
CA GLU A 204 -4.94 -30.68 -15.83
C GLU A 204 -4.86 -30.24 -14.37
N THR A 205 -5.64 -30.85 -13.49
CA THR A 205 -5.73 -30.55 -12.07
C THR A 205 -4.38 -30.65 -11.36
N THR A 206 -4.16 -29.80 -10.37
CA THR A 206 -2.98 -29.83 -9.48
C THR A 206 -3.38 -30.34 -8.09
N GLU A 207 -2.42 -30.92 -7.36
CA GLU A 207 -2.65 -31.28 -5.96
C GLU A 207 -2.87 -30.02 -5.12
N ILE A 208 -3.78 -30.12 -4.12
CA ILE A 208 -4.07 -29.03 -3.21
C ILE A 208 -3.01 -29.00 -2.10
N THR A 209 -2.37 -27.86 -1.90
CA THR A 209 -1.41 -27.64 -0.83
C THR A 209 -2.07 -27.88 0.53
N LYS A 210 -1.44 -28.68 1.38
CA LYS A 210 -1.88 -28.86 2.77
C LYS A 210 -1.42 -27.70 3.63
N VAL A 211 -2.35 -27.11 4.36
CA VAL A 211 -2.06 -26.06 5.35
C VAL A 211 -1.38 -26.72 6.55
N THR A 212 -0.29 -26.10 7.00
CA THR A 212 0.47 -26.58 8.16
C THR A 212 -0.26 -26.27 9.46
N ASP A 213 -0.80 -25.04 9.57
CA ASP A 213 -1.60 -24.59 10.70
C ASP A 213 -2.56 -23.46 10.27
N PHE A 214 -3.76 -23.44 10.83
CA PHE A 214 -4.75 -22.39 10.59
C PHE A 214 -4.73 -21.26 11.62
N MET A 215 -3.97 -21.40 12.72
CA MET A 215 -3.97 -20.41 13.81
C MET A 215 -3.50 -19.02 13.35
N PRO A 216 -2.44 -18.87 12.50
CA PRO A 216 -2.09 -17.57 11.95
C PRO A 216 -3.20 -16.93 11.10
N THR A 217 -3.96 -17.74 10.36
CA THR A 217 -5.12 -17.27 9.59
C THR A 217 -6.24 -16.79 10.52
N TYR A 218 -6.52 -17.51 11.60
CA TYR A 218 -7.51 -17.07 12.59
C TYR A 218 -7.07 -15.79 13.30
N ALA A 219 -5.78 -15.63 13.59
CA ALA A 219 -5.24 -14.40 14.16
C ALA A 219 -5.42 -13.20 13.21
N LEU A 220 -5.15 -13.38 11.92
CA LEU A 220 -5.38 -12.35 10.92
C LEU A 220 -6.86 -11.96 10.81
N LEU A 221 -7.75 -12.94 10.74
CA LEU A 221 -9.20 -12.69 10.73
C LEU A 221 -9.67 -12.01 12.01
N ALA A 222 -9.18 -12.44 13.19
CA ALA A 222 -9.49 -11.83 14.46
C ALA A 222 -8.99 -10.39 14.54
N THR A 223 -7.82 -10.07 13.96
CA THR A 223 -7.33 -8.69 13.82
C THR A 223 -8.35 -7.85 13.05
N VAL A 224 -8.75 -8.29 11.86
CA VAL A 224 -9.72 -7.55 11.02
C VAL A 224 -11.06 -7.38 11.74
N ILE A 225 -11.59 -8.46 12.33
CA ILE A 225 -12.86 -8.40 13.07
C ILE A 225 -12.76 -7.44 14.26
N SER A 226 -11.63 -7.43 14.98
CA SER A 226 -11.43 -6.52 16.11
C SER A 226 -11.31 -5.06 15.67
N LEU A 227 -10.68 -4.78 14.52
CA LEU A 227 -10.65 -3.44 13.93
C LEU A 227 -12.06 -2.97 13.51
N VAL A 228 -12.87 -3.87 12.93
CA VAL A 228 -14.28 -3.60 12.63
C VAL A 228 -15.06 -3.28 13.93
N ILE A 229 -14.93 -4.08 14.97
CA ILE A 229 -15.60 -3.84 16.26
C ILE A 229 -15.12 -2.51 16.87
N ALA A 230 -13.81 -2.23 16.82
CA ALA A 230 -13.24 -1.01 17.33
C ALA A 230 -13.78 0.25 16.62
N SER A 231 -14.16 0.15 15.33
CA SER A 231 -14.76 1.26 14.59
C SER A 231 -16.11 1.72 15.13
N PHE A 232 -16.80 0.88 15.91
CA PHE A 232 -18.08 1.22 16.55
C PHE A 232 -17.93 1.74 17.99
N ILE A 233 -16.69 1.83 18.51
CA ILE A 233 -16.43 2.34 19.86
C ILE A 233 -16.19 3.87 19.79
N PRO A 234 -17.11 4.70 20.30
CA PRO A 234 -16.93 6.14 20.31
C PRO A 234 -15.80 6.55 21.29
N ASN A 235 -15.05 7.58 20.93
CA ASN A 235 -13.98 8.15 21.77
C ASN A 235 -12.91 7.13 22.23
N LYS A 236 -12.61 6.12 21.41
CA LYS A 236 -11.54 5.16 21.70
C LYS A 236 -10.16 5.85 21.77
N PRO A 237 -9.21 5.31 22.55
CA PRO A 237 -7.84 5.80 22.55
C PRO A 237 -7.22 5.78 21.15
N ALA A 238 -6.40 6.79 20.82
CA ALA A 238 -5.77 6.94 19.51
C ALA A 238 -4.92 5.72 19.10
N LEU A 239 -4.33 5.00 20.07
CA LEU A 239 -3.49 3.82 19.83
C LEU A 239 -4.27 2.51 19.65
N THR A 240 -5.60 2.52 19.69
CA THR A 240 -6.43 1.29 19.74
C THR A 240 -6.17 0.36 18.56
N ASN A 241 -6.13 0.88 17.33
CA ASN A 241 -5.94 0.04 16.14
C ASN A 241 -4.54 -0.59 16.12
N GLY A 242 -3.51 0.17 16.50
CA GLY A 242 -2.14 -0.33 16.63
C GLY A 242 -1.99 -1.40 17.70
N LEU A 243 -2.60 -1.18 18.87
CA LEU A 243 -2.59 -2.16 19.96
C LEU A 243 -3.31 -3.46 19.57
N ILE A 244 -4.41 -3.41 18.84
CA ILE A 244 -5.09 -4.60 18.31
C ILE A 244 -4.14 -5.39 17.42
N CYS A 245 -3.48 -4.74 16.45
CA CYS A 245 -2.57 -5.40 15.52
C CYS A 245 -1.40 -6.06 16.25
N VAL A 246 -0.74 -5.33 17.17
CA VAL A 246 0.38 -5.86 17.97
C VAL A 246 -0.07 -6.99 18.89
N PHE A 247 -1.25 -6.89 19.53
CA PHE A 247 -1.78 -7.91 20.40
C PHE A 247 -1.95 -9.24 19.67
N PHE A 248 -2.59 -9.25 18.50
CA PHE A 248 -2.78 -10.50 17.75
C PHE A 248 -1.46 -11.04 17.18
N PHE A 249 -0.54 -10.18 16.78
CA PHE A 249 0.80 -10.62 16.40
C PHE A 249 1.51 -11.33 17.57
N ILE A 250 1.56 -10.70 18.75
CA ILE A 250 2.20 -11.29 19.93
C ILE A 250 1.49 -12.58 20.34
N ALA A 251 0.16 -12.62 20.29
CA ALA A 251 -0.62 -13.81 20.64
C ALA A 251 -0.29 -15.00 19.72
N VAL A 252 -0.30 -14.80 18.40
CA VAL A 252 0.02 -15.86 17.45
C VAL A 252 1.51 -16.24 17.49
N LEU A 253 2.41 -15.26 17.67
CA LEU A 253 3.83 -15.51 17.86
C LEU A 253 4.10 -16.37 19.09
N ARG A 254 3.46 -16.05 20.23
CA ARG A 254 3.56 -16.83 21.47
C ARG A 254 3.04 -18.25 21.31
N TYR A 255 1.96 -18.40 20.54
CA TYR A 255 1.42 -19.71 20.21
C TYR A 255 2.42 -20.53 19.40
N GLU A 256 2.98 -19.97 18.32
CA GLU A 256 3.96 -20.67 17.45
C GLU A 256 5.24 -21.06 18.19
N VAL A 257 5.78 -20.16 19.02
CA VAL A 257 7.00 -20.46 19.82
C VAL A 257 6.77 -21.61 20.82
N GLY A 258 5.53 -21.87 21.23
CA GLY A 258 5.16 -22.96 22.14
C GLY A 258 4.90 -24.30 21.47
N ARG A 259 5.03 -24.42 20.15
CA ARG A 259 4.77 -25.66 19.39
C ARG A 259 6.06 -26.45 19.15
N ASP A 260 5.90 -27.78 19.05
CA ASP A 260 6.98 -28.67 18.63
C ASP A 260 7.37 -28.48 17.17
N GLU A 261 6.38 -28.19 16.30
CA GLU A 261 6.56 -27.91 14.87
C GLU A 261 5.89 -26.57 14.51
N PRO A 262 6.57 -25.42 14.77
CA PRO A 262 6.03 -24.12 14.40
C PRO A 262 6.05 -23.89 12.89
N VAL A 263 5.15 -23.04 12.37
CA VAL A 263 5.17 -22.67 10.95
C VAL A 263 6.38 -21.83 10.57
N ALA A 264 6.91 -21.04 11.54
CA ALA A 264 8.14 -20.29 11.45
C ALA A 264 8.72 -20.05 12.85
N THR A 265 10.02 -19.77 12.93
CA THR A 265 10.64 -19.42 14.21
C THR A 265 10.17 -18.03 14.66
N GLY A 266 10.14 -17.80 15.99
CA GLY A 266 9.81 -16.48 16.53
C GLY A 266 10.80 -15.39 16.05
N HIS A 267 12.05 -15.76 15.83
CA HIS A 267 13.08 -14.89 15.28
C HIS A 267 12.74 -14.45 13.84
N ASP A 268 12.38 -15.39 12.96
CA ASP A 268 12.06 -15.11 11.57
C ASP A 268 10.80 -14.24 11.46
N ALA A 269 9.79 -14.48 12.33
CA ALA A 269 8.57 -13.67 12.35
C ALA A 269 8.83 -12.22 12.76
N VAL A 270 9.78 -11.98 13.68
CA VAL A 270 10.20 -10.61 14.05
C VAL A 270 11.03 -9.97 12.94
N LEU A 271 11.95 -10.72 12.31
CA LEU A 271 12.76 -10.22 11.19
C LEU A 271 11.93 -9.95 9.92
N ALA A 272 10.76 -10.54 9.79
CA ALA A 272 9.83 -10.27 8.70
C ALA A 272 9.15 -8.89 8.81
N ILE A 273 9.23 -8.24 9.98
CA ILE A 273 8.82 -6.84 10.14
C ILE A 273 9.79 -5.96 9.36
N ASP A 274 9.28 -5.15 8.46
CA ASP A 274 10.09 -4.20 7.67
C ASP A 274 10.49 -2.99 8.54
N PHE A 275 11.51 -3.18 9.38
CA PHE A 275 12.07 -2.12 10.23
C PHE A 275 12.60 -0.94 9.42
N ASP A 276 13.04 -1.16 8.18
CA ASP A 276 13.50 -0.08 7.29
C ASP A 276 12.34 0.87 6.95
N THR A 277 11.16 0.34 6.66
CA THR A 277 9.95 1.15 6.44
C THR A 277 9.49 1.83 7.73
N LEU A 278 9.55 1.18 8.90
CA LEU A 278 9.19 1.83 10.16
C LEU A 278 10.16 2.98 10.50
N LEU A 279 11.45 2.81 10.29
CA LEU A 279 12.47 3.85 10.49
C LEU A 279 12.27 5.02 9.49
N LEU A 280 12.00 4.70 8.22
CA LEU A 280 11.69 5.69 7.19
C LEU A 280 10.52 6.57 7.61
N LEU A 281 9.40 5.96 8.01
CA LEU A 281 8.19 6.67 8.43
C LEU A 281 8.42 7.52 9.67
N SER A 282 9.09 6.98 10.69
CA SER A 282 9.42 7.73 11.89
C SER A 282 10.24 8.99 11.56
N GLY A 283 11.25 8.86 10.68
CA GLY A 283 12.02 10.01 10.19
C GLY A 283 11.19 11.00 9.40
N LEU A 284 10.30 10.52 8.52
CA LEU A 284 9.43 11.37 7.71
C LEU A 284 8.44 12.14 8.56
N PHE A 285 7.83 11.56 9.59
CA PHE A 285 6.92 12.26 10.49
C PHE A 285 7.61 13.47 11.14
N VAL A 286 8.85 13.29 11.61
CA VAL A 286 9.63 14.39 12.20
C VAL A 286 9.99 15.46 11.15
N ILE A 287 10.38 15.07 9.94
CA ILE A 287 10.67 15.99 8.84
C ILE A 287 9.41 16.77 8.44
N ILE A 288 8.24 16.11 8.36
CA ILE A 288 6.97 16.75 8.06
C ILE A 288 6.61 17.76 9.14
N GLN A 289 6.82 17.44 10.42
CA GLN A 289 6.65 18.41 11.51
C GLN A 289 7.58 19.61 11.33
N ALA A 290 8.85 19.39 10.98
CA ALA A 290 9.80 20.48 10.74
C ALA A 290 9.39 21.41 9.59
N VAL A 291 8.93 20.85 8.46
CA VAL A 291 8.48 21.65 7.30
C VAL A 291 7.16 22.38 7.60
N THR A 292 6.31 21.80 8.46
CA THR A 292 5.10 22.45 8.97
C THR A 292 5.45 23.65 9.87
N ASN A 293 6.38 23.46 10.81
CA ASN A 293 6.82 24.53 11.73
C ASN A 293 7.41 25.75 11.00
N VAL A 294 8.03 25.56 9.83
CA VAL A 294 8.55 26.66 9.02
C VAL A 294 7.56 27.22 7.98
N GLY A 295 6.32 26.72 7.95
CA GLY A 295 5.25 27.18 7.07
C GLY A 295 5.44 26.77 5.60
N LEU A 296 6.16 25.68 5.30
CA LEU A 296 6.31 25.19 3.93
C LEU A 296 5.04 24.51 3.44
N ILE A 297 4.33 23.81 4.33
CA ILE A 297 3.05 23.17 3.99
C ILE A 297 2.04 24.21 3.52
N ASP A 298 1.97 25.37 4.21
CA ASP A 298 1.10 26.47 3.83
C ASP A 298 1.49 27.07 2.47
N ASP A 299 2.80 27.23 2.20
CA ASP A 299 3.26 27.72 0.90
C ASP A 299 2.83 26.79 -0.24
N ILE A 300 2.96 25.46 -0.06
CA ILE A 300 2.58 24.47 -1.07
C ILE A 300 1.04 24.47 -1.24
N SER A 301 0.28 24.50 -0.13
CA SER A 301 -1.18 24.58 -0.18
C SER A 301 -1.66 25.84 -0.91
N ASN A 302 -1.06 26.99 -0.59
CA ASN A 302 -1.33 28.26 -1.29
C ASN A 302 -1.00 28.18 -2.79
N ALA A 303 0.10 27.52 -3.15
CA ALA A 303 0.45 27.34 -4.56
C ALA A 303 -0.62 26.51 -5.32
N PHE A 304 -1.13 25.42 -4.73
CA PHE A 304 -2.22 24.65 -5.31
C PHE A 304 -3.50 25.47 -5.49
N VAL A 305 -3.89 26.21 -4.45
CA VAL A 305 -5.10 27.07 -4.51
C VAL A 305 -4.91 28.18 -5.54
N ASN A 306 -3.75 28.85 -5.59
CA ASN A 306 -3.48 29.89 -6.57
C ASN A 306 -3.47 29.38 -8.02
N MET A 307 -2.97 28.16 -8.27
CA MET A 307 -2.97 27.55 -9.61
C MET A 307 -4.37 27.20 -10.11
N ALA A 308 -5.25 26.77 -9.22
CA ALA A 308 -6.57 26.28 -9.57
C ALA A 308 -7.67 27.34 -9.37
N GLY A 309 -7.41 28.41 -8.60
CA GLY A 309 -8.43 29.30 -8.09
C GLY A 309 -9.35 28.55 -7.10
N ASP A 310 -10.51 29.12 -6.80
CA ASP A 310 -11.50 28.50 -5.89
C ASP A 310 -12.27 27.34 -6.54
N ASN A 311 -11.79 26.81 -7.66
CA ASN A 311 -12.49 25.76 -8.40
C ASN A 311 -12.07 24.37 -7.85
N LEU A 312 -12.94 23.80 -7.04
CA LEU A 312 -12.74 22.48 -6.41
C LEU A 312 -12.43 21.38 -7.44
N PHE A 313 -13.09 21.38 -8.61
CA PHE A 313 -12.83 20.38 -9.64
C PHE A 313 -11.42 20.47 -10.21
N LYS A 314 -10.91 21.70 -10.41
CA LYS A 314 -9.52 21.89 -10.88
C LYS A 314 -8.51 21.44 -9.82
N ILE A 315 -8.75 21.80 -8.54
CA ILE A 315 -7.88 21.37 -7.43
C ILE A 315 -7.82 19.84 -7.35
N TYR A 316 -9.00 19.20 -7.33
CA TYR A 316 -9.11 17.75 -7.32
C TYR A 316 -8.40 17.10 -8.52
N THR A 317 -8.65 17.62 -9.73
CA THR A 317 -8.03 17.11 -10.95
C THR A 317 -6.51 17.23 -10.92
N ILE A 318 -5.99 18.40 -10.55
CA ILE A 318 -4.54 18.63 -10.42
C ILE A 318 -3.96 17.69 -9.37
N LEU A 319 -4.57 17.61 -8.20
CA LEU A 319 -4.11 16.75 -7.11
C LEU A 319 -4.02 15.28 -7.53
N VAL A 320 -5.09 14.72 -8.10
CA VAL A 320 -5.13 13.31 -8.49
C VAL A 320 -4.08 13.01 -9.56
N TRP A 321 -4.06 13.77 -10.67
CA TRP A 321 -3.17 13.48 -11.79
C TRP A 321 -1.71 13.83 -11.50
N PHE A 322 -1.45 14.85 -10.70
CA PHE A 322 -0.12 15.14 -10.18
C PHE A 322 0.37 14.00 -9.27
N SER A 323 -0.51 13.49 -8.39
CA SER A 323 -0.19 12.33 -7.54
C SER A 323 0.14 11.09 -8.38
N VAL A 324 -0.62 10.81 -9.43
CA VAL A 324 -0.33 9.71 -10.38
C VAL A 324 1.04 9.89 -11.02
N LEU A 325 1.35 11.09 -11.49
CA LEU A 325 2.62 11.37 -12.17
C LEU A 325 3.81 11.25 -11.23
N VAL A 326 3.72 11.84 -10.04
CA VAL A 326 4.83 11.83 -9.07
C VAL A 326 5.05 10.42 -8.53
N SER A 327 3.99 9.73 -8.13
CA SER A 327 4.08 8.37 -7.59
C SER A 327 4.53 7.33 -8.64
N ALA A 328 4.46 7.63 -9.93
CA ALA A 328 5.06 6.79 -10.96
C ALA A 328 6.60 6.64 -10.80
N PHE A 329 7.26 7.61 -10.17
CA PHE A 329 8.72 7.66 -10.03
C PHE A 329 9.21 7.68 -8.58
N ILE A 330 8.35 8.14 -7.64
CA ILE A 330 8.63 8.20 -6.21
C ILE A 330 7.75 7.15 -5.53
N ASP A 331 8.31 6.42 -4.57
CA ASP A 331 7.57 5.48 -3.73
C ASP A 331 6.32 6.17 -3.11
N ASN A 332 5.18 5.51 -3.16
CA ASN A 332 3.90 6.05 -2.71
C ASN A 332 3.89 6.45 -1.21
N ILE A 333 4.65 5.74 -0.37
CA ILE A 333 4.68 5.96 1.08
C ILE A 333 5.16 7.37 1.45
N PRO A 334 6.41 7.80 1.10
CA PRO A 334 6.88 9.14 1.42
C PRO A 334 6.05 10.23 0.76
N TYR A 335 5.55 9.98 -0.44
CA TYR A 335 4.72 10.94 -1.16
C TYR A 335 3.40 11.21 -0.41
N VAL A 336 2.65 10.16 -0.05
CA VAL A 336 1.38 10.29 0.68
C VAL A 336 1.62 10.95 2.04
N ALA A 337 2.61 10.51 2.80
CA ALA A 337 2.94 11.08 4.11
C ALA A 337 3.13 12.61 4.03
N THR A 338 3.80 13.10 2.98
CA THR A 338 4.03 14.55 2.80
C THR A 338 2.80 15.29 2.29
N MET A 339 2.00 14.67 1.42
CA MET A 339 0.85 15.34 0.81
C MET A 339 -0.39 15.39 1.71
N LEU A 340 -0.51 14.53 2.72
CA LEU A 340 -1.63 14.56 3.67
C LEU A 340 -1.79 15.92 4.37
N PRO A 341 -0.74 16.52 4.98
CA PRO A 341 -0.83 17.86 5.54
C PRO A 341 -1.14 18.94 4.49
N VAL A 342 -0.61 18.82 3.27
CA VAL A 342 -0.89 19.76 2.18
C VAL A 342 -2.37 19.74 1.82
N VAL A 343 -2.96 18.54 1.67
CA VAL A 343 -4.40 18.37 1.39
C VAL A 343 -5.25 18.94 2.51
N SER A 344 -4.87 18.68 3.76
CA SER A 344 -5.53 19.30 4.94
C SER A 344 -5.49 20.83 4.87
N GLY A 345 -4.33 21.40 4.55
CA GLY A 345 -4.15 22.84 4.39
C GLY A 345 -5.01 23.43 3.27
N ILE A 346 -5.08 22.75 2.11
CA ILE A 346 -5.95 23.17 1.00
C ILE A 346 -7.43 23.15 1.43
N SER A 347 -7.88 22.07 2.07
CA SER A 347 -9.28 21.93 2.52
C SER A 347 -9.64 22.98 3.58
N ALA A 348 -8.74 23.27 4.51
CA ALA A 348 -8.93 24.29 5.54
C ALA A 348 -9.05 25.70 4.93
N GLN A 349 -8.23 26.05 3.93
CA GLN A 349 -8.29 27.34 3.24
C GLN A 349 -9.61 27.53 2.47
N LEU A 350 -10.14 26.44 1.91
CA LEU A 350 -11.38 26.46 1.14
C LEU A 350 -12.63 26.27 2.00
N GLY A 351 -12.48 25.95 3.29
CA GLY A 351 -13.58 25.63 4.19
C GLY A 351 -14.35 24.36 3.78
N LEU A 352 -13.63 23.35 3.21
CA LEU A 352 -14.22 22.14 2.66
C LEU A 352 -13.89 20.92 3.51
N ASP A 353 -14.75 19.89 3.44
CA ASP A 353 -14.43 18.57 3.94
C ASP A 353 -13.26 17.96 3.14
N PRO A 354 -12.19 17.47 3.80
CA PRO A 354 -11.02 16.98 3.11
C PRO A 354 -11.19 15.61 2.44
N THR A 355 -12.25 14.87 2.71
CA THR A 355 -12.44 13.46 2.30
C THR A 355 -12.31 13.28 0.79
N LEU A 356 -12.92 14.18 -0.02
CA LEU A 356 -12.77 14.19 -1.48
C LEU A 356 -11.29 14.21 -1.90
N LEU A 357 -10.53 15.12 -1.32
CA LEU A 357 -9.13 15.33 -1.67
C LEU A 357 -8.22 14.23 -1.09
N TYR A 358 -8.52 13.73 0.10
CA TYR A 358 -7.81 12.59 0.69
C TYR A 358 -7.96 11.32 -0.14
N PHE A 359 -9.18 11.00 -0.55
CA PHE A 359 -9.42 9.84 -1.41
C PHE A 359 -8.85 10.02 -2.81
N GLY A 360 -8.88 11.25 -3.33
CA GLY A 360 -8.19 11.59 -4.57
C GLY A 360 -6.68 11.40 -4.49
N LEU A 361 -6.06 11.88 -3.40
CA LEU A 361 -4.63 11.68 -3.12
C LEU A 361 -4.29 10.19 -3.02
N LEU A 362 -5.05 9.43 -2.22
CA LEU A 362 -4.82 7.99 -2.03
C LEU A 362 -4.93 7.23 -3.35
N ALA A 363 -6.00 7.46 -4.13
CA ALA A 363 -6.18 6.84 -5.44
C ALA A 363 -5.05 7.20 -6.40
N GLY A 364 -4.71 8.49 -6.51
CA GLY A 364 -3.64 8.96 -7.40
C GLY A 364 -2.27 8.40 -7.03
N ALA A 365 -1.92 8.44 -5.75
CA ALA A 365 -0.62 8.01 -5.27
C ALA A 365 -0.45 6.48 -5.32
N THR A 366 -1.40 5.72 -4.78
CA THR A 366 -1.27 4.25 -4.73
C THR A 366 -1.31 3.65 -6.14
N LEU A 367 -2.22 4.11 -7.00
CA LEU A 367 -2.32 3.60 -8.37
C LEU A 367 -1.21 4.12 -9.28
N GLY A 368 -0.76 5.37 -9.09
CA GLY A 368 0.33 5.96 -9.87
C GLY A 368 1.61 5.14 -9.83
N GLY A 369 1.92 4.54 -8.68
CA GLY A 369 3.04 3.64 -8.51
C GLY A 369 3.08 2.45 -9.48
N ASN A 370 1.94 2.06 -10.03
CA ASN A 370 1.83 0.98 -11.02
C ASN A 370 2.33 1.34 -12.43
N ILE A 371 2.63 2.61 -12.71
CA ILE A 371 3.07 3.05 -14.05
C ILE A 371 4.47 2.54 -14.37
N THR A 372 5.38 2.56 -13.39
CA THR A 372 6.78 2.18 -13.60
C THR A 372 7.20 1.02 -12.68
N PRO A 373 8.30 0.31 -13.01
CA PRO A 373 8.80 -0.77 -12.17
C PRO A 373 9.34 -0.32 -10.80
N VAL A 374 9.58 0.98 -10.60
CA VAL A 374 10.16 1.55 -9.37
C VAL A 374 9.17 2.36 -8.54
N GLY A 375 7.97 2.64 -9.07
CA GLY A 375 6.97 3.49 -8.42
C GLY A 375 6.30 2.87 -7.20
N ALA A 376 6.43 1.55 -6.99
CA ALA A 376 5.92 0.87 -5.80
C ALA A 376 6.81 -0.31 -5.41
N SER A 377 6.96 -0.54 -4.10
CA SER A 377 7.80 -1.61 -3.56
C SER A 377 7.38 -3.00 -4.03
N ALA A 378 6.08 -3.26 -4.23
CA ALA A 378 5.57 -4.52 -4.78
C ALA A 378 6.04 -4.78 -6.23
N ASN A 379 6.19 -3.74 -7.06
CA ASN A 379 6.73 -3.86 -8.42
C ASN A 379 8.21 -4.25 -8.40
N ILE A 380 8.98 -3.66 -7.46
CA ILE A 380 10.39 -4.00 -7.25
C ILE A 380 10.53 -5.46 -6.82
N ALA A 381 9.68 -5.92 -5.90
CA ALA A 381 9.64 -7.32 -5.45
C ALA A 381 9.33 -8.27 -6.61
N ALA A 382 8.32 -7.96 -7.43
CA ALA A 382 7.98 -8.74 -8.63
C ALA A 382 9.13 -8.81 -9.64
N GLY A 383 9.79 -7.66 -9.89
CA GLY A 383 10.98 -7.59 -10.73
C GLY A 383 12.14 -8.41 -10.18
N GLY A 384 12.34 -8.37 -8.86
CA GLY A 384 13.35 -9.17 -8.15
C GLY A 384 13.13 -10.69 -8.30
N ILE A 385 11.89 -11.16 -8.17
CA ILE A 385 11.52 -12.57 -8.39
C ILE A 385 11.84 -12.98 -9.82
N LEU A 386 11.42 -12.18 -10.82
CA LEU A 386 11.66 -12.48 -12.23
C LEU A 386 13.16 -12.47 -12.55
N LYS A 387 13.92 -11.53 -12.01
CA LYS A 387 15.37 -11.45 -12.20
C LYS A 387 16.11 -12.67 -11.63
N LYS A 388 15.74 -13.17 -10.46
CA LYS A 388 16.30 -14.40 -9.85
C LYS A 388 16.09 -15.63 -10.75
N GLU A 389 15.04 -15.62 -11.56
CA GLU A 389 14.66 -16.68 -12.50
C GLU A 389 15.19 -16.44 -13.93
N GLY A 390 16.07 -15.46 -14.11
CA GLY A 390 16.73 -15.17 -15.38
C GLY A 390 15.90 -14.30 -16.34
N TYR A 391 14.81 -13.70 -15.91
CA TYR A 391 13.99 -12.79 -16.72
C TYR A 391 14.35 -11.34 -16.42
N GLU A 392 15.01 -10.66 -17.35
CA GLU A 392 15.25 -9.24 -17.28
C GLU A 392 14.06 -8.47 -17.85
N ILE A 393 13.55 -7.50 -17.09
CA ILE A 393 12.39 -6.71 -17.48
C ILE A 393 12.84 -5.29 -17.75
N SER A 394 12.63 -4.82 -18.98
CA SER A 394 12.81 -3.40 -19.30
C SER A 394 11.66 -2.56 -18.74
N ALA A 395 11.92 -1.28 -18.45
CA ALA A 395 10.87 -0.33 -18.04
C ALA A 395 9.72 -0.29 -19.07
N GLY A 396 10.03 -0.35 -20.37
CA GLY A 396 9.02 -0.37 -21.43
C GLY A 396 8.12 -1.62 -21.41
N GLN A 397 8.65 -2.78 -21.03
CA GLN A 397 7.84 -4.00 -20.88
C GLN A 397 6.89 -3.88 -19.69
N PHE A 398 7.36 -3.36 -18.56
CA PHE A 398 6.52 -3.08 -17.40
C PHE A 398 5.40 -2.10 -17.75
N MET A 399 5.76 -0.96 -18.35
CA MET A 399 4.81 0.10 -18.71
C MET A 399 3.73 -0.34 -19.71
N ARG A 400 3.99 -1.32 -20.57
CA ARG A 400 2.96 -1.89 -21.46
C ARG A 400 1.80 -2.53 -20.70
N ILE A 401 2.03 -2.98 -19.49
CA ILE A 401 1.00 -3.54 -18.59
C ILE A 401 0.55 -2.47 -17.62
N GLY A 402 1.49 -1.82 -16.95
CA GLY A 402 1.24 -0.86 -15.88
C GLY A 402 0.43 0.36 -16.36
N VAL A 403 0.80 0.98 -17.48
CA VAL A 403 0.12 2.19 -17.96
C VAL A 403 -1.36 1.97 -18.27
N PRO A 404 -1.76 1.03 -19.16
CA PRO A 404 -3.18 0.85 -19.46
C PRO A 404 -3.98 0.37 -18.24
N PHE A 405 -3.40 -0.48 -17.40
CA PHE A 405 -4.04 -0.94 -16.17
C PHE A 405 -4.30 0.22 -15.22
N THR A 406 -3.28 1.04 -14.96
CA THR A 406 -3.35 2.20 -14.06
C THR A 406 -4.32 3.24 -14.58
N LEU A 407 -4.25 3.62 -15.85
CA LEU A 407 -5.12 4.66 -16.41
C LEU A 407 -6.60 4.27 -16.28
N VAL A 408 -6.95 3.02 -16.58
CA VAL A 408 -8.35 2.55 -16.43
C VAL A 408 -8.78 2.59 -14.96
N ALA A 409 -7.94 2.10 -14.04
CA ALA A 409 -8.26 2.11 -12.61
C ALA A 409 -8.36 3.52 -12.04
N VAL A 410 -7.42 4.41 -12.39
CA VAL A 410 -7.40 5.81 -11.93
C VAL A 410 -8.61 6.57 -12.47
N VAL A 411 -8.93 6.43 -13.76
CA VAL A 411 -10.12 7.11 -14.35
C VAL A 411 -11.40 6.65 -13.67
N ALA A 412 -11.55 5.34 -13.41
CA ALA A 412 -12.71 4.83 -12.69
C ALA A 412 -12.80 5.41 -11.27
N GLY A 413 -11.68 5.39 -10.52
CA GLY A 413 -11.59 5.99 -9.18
C GLY A 413 -11.84 7.49 -9.18
N TYR A 414 -11.17 8.22 -10.08
CA TYR A 414 -11.31 9.67 -10.23
C TYR A 414 -12.76 10.11 -10.46
N VAL A 415 -13.46 9.44 -11.38
CA VAL A 415 -14.86 9.75 -11.68
C VAL A 415 -15.77 9.41 -10.51
N LEU A 416 -15.60 8.24 -9.90
CA LEU A 416 -16.45 7.79 -8.79
C LEU A 416 -16.26 8.63 -7.53
N ILE A 417 -15.02 8.94 -7.14
CA ILE A 417 -14.75 9.81 -5.99
C ILE A 417 -15.40 11.18 -6.20
N TRP A 418 -15.26 11.76 -7.39
CA TRP A 418 -15.90 13.01 -7.71
C TRP A 418 -17.44 12.93 -7.59
N LEU A 419 -18.06 11.90 -8.17
CA LEU A 419 -19.53 11.75 -8.14
C LEU A 419 -20.09 11.49 -6.73
N ILE A 420 -19.30 10.91 -5.83
CA ILE A 420 -19.74 10.58 -4.47
C ILE A 420 -19.54 11.77 -3.51
N TYR A 421 -18.45 12.54 -3.68
CA TYR A 421 -17.98 13.48 -2.65
C TYR A 421 -18.00 14.96 -3.07
N ALA A 422 -18.21 15.29 -4.36
CA ALA A 422 -18.30 16.66 -4.83
C ALA A 422 -19.63 17.35 -4.56
#